data_7c9e46214978934658fa709a4249f619
#
_entry.id   7c9e46214978934658fa709a4249f619
#
_cell.length_a   1.000
_cell.length_b   1.000
_cell.length_c   1.000
_cell.angle_alpha   90.00
_cell.angle_beta   90.00
_cell.angle_gamma   90.00
#
_symmetry.space_group_name_H-M   'P 1'
#
loop_
_entity.id
_entity.type
_entity.pdbx_description
1 polymer ?
#
loop_
_entity_poly.entity_id
_entity_poly.type
_entity_poly.pdbx_seq_one_letter_code
_entity_poly.pdbx_strand_id
1 'polypeptide(L)'
;MISLLVAFVCLWSILFPGHEADAAAKINSWDLVDSSKHLDYSGNSKYMSFIRSGANTWNAYKKGVIRPASGANKSDVYCSDISANNNINATTYSNGKITFNKKNMDKKNNAGKQNVATHELGHGLRLGHNASSDVMYQYSTSKTTLSTNDKQSYDAAYKKY
;
A
#
# COMPACT_ATOMS: atom_id res chain seq x y z
N MET A 1 -19.79 7.52 73.27
CA MET A 1 -19.57 6.56 72.20
C MET A 1 -19.80 7.29 70.88
N ILE A 2 -18.73 7.66 70.20
CA ILE A 2 -18.77 8.38 68.88
C ILE A 2 -18.52 7.34 67.84
N SER A 3 -19.55 7.06 67.00
CA SER A 3 -19.45 6.11 65.89
C SER A 3 -18.84 6.81 64.68
N LEU A 4 -17.67 6.35 64.25
CA LEU A 4 -16.95 6.86 63.08
C LEU A 4 -17.46 6.14 61.82
N LEU A 5 -18.19 6.86 60.97
CA LEU A 5 -18.67 6.37 59.68
C LEU A 5 -17.54 6.53 58.66
N VAL A 6 -16.93 5.41 58.27
CA VAL A 6 -15.93 5.40 57.19
C VAL A 6 -16.65 5.29 55.86
N ALA A 7 -16.64 6.38 55.10
CA ALA A 7 -17.18 6.39 53.75
C ALA A 7 -16.14 5.79 52.79
N PHE A 8 -16.46 4.65 52.17
CA PHE A 8 -15.65 3.98 51.13
C PHE A 8 -15.94 4.66 49.79
N VAL A 9 -15.01 5.55 49.35
CA VAL A 9 -15.10 6.14 48.02
C VAL A 9 -14.51 5.14 47.03
N CYS A 10 -15.36 4.43 46.29
CA CYS A 10 -14.95 3.64 45.12
C CYS A 10 -14.57 4.60 43.98
N LEU A 11 -13.27 4.80 43.73
CA LEU A 11 -12.77 5.39 42.51
C LEU A 11 -13.04 4.42 41.38
N TRP A 12 -14.04 4.70 40.59
CA TRP A 12 -14.26 4.03 39.31
C TRP A 12 -13.30 4.65 38.29
N SER A 13 -12.17 3.97 38.03
CA SER A 13 -11.26 4.31 36.93
C SER A 13 -12.00 4.05 35.64
N ILE A 14 -12.49 5.09 34.98
CA ILE A 14 -12.98 5.01 33.61
C ILE A 14 -11.75 4.82 32.74
N LEU A 15 -11.46 3.57 32.33
CA LEU A 15 -10.54 3.31 31.24
C LEU A 15 -11.17 3.88 29.95
N PHE A 16 -10.74 5.08 29.58
CA PHE A 16 -10.93 5.53 28.20
C PHE A 16 -10.11 4.60 27.32
N PRO A 17 -10.72 3.89 26.33
CA PRO A 17 -9.91 3.22 25.32
C PRO A 17 -9.10 4.32 24.64
N GLY A 18 -7.77 4.24 24.78
CA GLY A 18 -6.86 5.14 24.10
C GLY A 18 -7.21 5.10 22.61
N HIS A 19 -7.68 6.21 22.07
CA HIS A 19 -7.70 6.39 20.63
C HIS A 19 -6.23 6.36 20.22
N GLU A 20 -5.81 5.24 19.63
CA GLU A 20 -4.56 5.25 18.87
C GLU A 20 -4.71 6.38 17.86
N ALA A 21 -3.80 7.35 17.92
CA ALA A 21 -3.81 8.45 16.97
C ALA A 21 -3.69 7.83 15.57
N ASP A 22 -4.76 7.87 14.80
CA ASP A 22 -4.76 7.42 13.40
C ASP A 22 -3.63 8.15 12.69
N ALA A 23 -2.65 7.39 12.19
CA ALA A 23 -1.59 7.98 11.40
C ALA A 23 -2.21 8.68 10.19
N ALA A 24 -1.88 9.96 9.99
CA ALA A 24 -2.45 10.74 8.89
C ALA A 24 -2.20 10.02 7.55
N ALA A 25 -3.27 9.85 6.77
CA ALA A 25 -3.20 9.21 5.46
C ALA A 25 -2.12 9.85 4.57
N LYS A 26 -1.28 9.03 3.95
CA LYS A 26 -0.18 9.47 3.08
C LYS A 26 -0.58 9.27 1.62
N ILE A 27 -0.82 10.36 0.93
CA ILE A 27 -1.18 10.35 -0.50
C ILE A 27 -0.27 11.28 -1.30
N ASN A 28 -0.05 10.93 -2.56
CA ASN A 28 0.68 11.74 -3.55
C ASN A 28 -0.22 12.83 -4.15
N SER A 29 0.37 13.78 -4.89
CA SER A 29 -0.37 14.77 -5.65
C SER A 29 -0.93 14.25 -6.98
N TRP A 30 -0.55 13.04 -7.40
CA TRP A 30 -0.93 12.39 -8.67
C TRP A 30 -1.36 10.94 -8.43
N ASP A 31 -2.11 10.38 -9.37
CA ASP A 31 -2.47 8.98 -9.50
C ASP A 31 -2.41 8.54 -10.97
N LEU A 32 -2.62 7.24 -11.19
CA LEU A 32 -2.67 6.62 -12.52
C LEU A 32 -4.01 5.89 -12.74
N VAL A 33 -5.02 6.27 -11.97
CA VAL A 33 -6.33 5.63 -11.98
C VAL A 33 -7.16 6.20 -13.12
N ASP A 34 -7.86 5.34 -13.86
CA ASP A 34 -8.75 5.74 -14.94
C ASP A 34 -10.02 6.47 -14.42
N SER A 35 -10.81 7.05 -15.32
CA SER A 35 -12.07 7.72 -14.98
C SER A 35 -13.12 6.80 -14.35
N SER A 36 -12.96 5.47 -14.46
CA SER A 36 -13.78 4.45 -13.81
C SER A 36 -13.23 4.04 -12.44
N LYS A 37 -12.21 4.73 -11.95
CA LYS A 37 -11.52 4.49 -10.68
C LYS A 37 -10.82 3.13 -10.61
N HIS A 38 -10.25 2.67 -11.71
CA HIS A 38 -9.45 1.47 -11.80
C HIS A 38 -8.02 1.80 -12.24
N LEU A 39 -7.09 0.95 -11.83
CA LEU A 39 -5.71 0.94 -12.29
C LEU A 39 -5.52 -0.29 -13.20
N ASP A 40 -5.48 -0.07 -14.51
CA ASP A 40 -5.29 -1.15 -15.47
C ASP A 40 -3.80 -1.32 -15.78
N TYR A 41 -3.27 -2.53 -15.58
CA TYR A 41 -1.84 -2.80 -15.77
C TYR A 41 -1.56 -3.76 -16.92
N SER A 42 -0.44 -3.52 -17.60
CA SER A 42 0.18 -4.41 -18.57
C SER A 42 1.69 -4.41 -18.40
N GLY A 43 2.40 -5.15 -19.23
CA GLY A 43 3.86 -5.10 -19.26
C GLY A 43 4.51 -6.39 -19.71
N ASN A 44 5.84 -6.34 -19.78
CA ASN A 44 6.71 -7.47 -20.13
C ASN A 44 7.75 -7.78 -19.04
N SER A 45 7.55 -7.26 -17.82
CA SER A 45 8.44 -7.53 -16.69
C SER A 45 8.48 -9.03 -16.39
N LYS A 46 9.67 -9.58 -16.09
CA LYS A 46 9.80 -10.97 -15.60
C LYS A 46 9.09 -11.19 -14.24
N TYR A 47 8.71 -10.11 -13.56
CA TYR A 47 8.02 -10.14 -12.26
C TYR A 47 6.48 -10.05 -12.36
N MET A 48 5.90 -10.25 -13.57
CA MET A 48 4.44 -10.14 -13.77
C MET A 48 3.61 -11.03 -12.84
N SER A 49 4.12 -12.19 -12.41
CA SER A 49 3.43 -13.04 -11.42
C SER A 49 3.32 -12.36 -10.04
N PHE A 50 4.37 -11.67 -9.60
CA PHE A 50 4.38 -10.91 -8.35
C PHE A 50 3.54 -9.62 -8.46
N ILE A 51 3.51 -8.98 -9.62
CA ILE A 51 2.63 -7.83 -9.90
C ILE A 51 1.17 -8.26 -9.78
N ARG A 52 0.80 -9.43 -10.34
CA ARG A 52 -0.54 -10.01 -10.17
C ARG A 52 -0.86 -10.30 -8.71
N SER A 53 0.09 -10.86 -7.95
CA SER A 53 -0.07 -11.09 -6.51
C SER A 53 -0.26 -9.78 -5.75
N GLY A 54 0.48 -8.72 -6.11
CA GLY A 54 0.34 -7.38 -5.55
C GLY A 54 -1.03 -6.76 -5.86
N ALA A 55 -1.50 -6.90 -7.10
CA ALA A 55 -2.85 -6.48 -7.49
C ALA A 55 -3.94 -7.22 -6.67
N ASN A 56 -3.78 -8.52 -6.47
CA ASN A 56 -4.69 -9.31 -5.64
C ASN A 56 -4.70 -8.85 -4.18
N THR A 57 -3.56 -8.39 -3.64
CA THR A 57 -3.48 -7.82 -2.29
C THR A 57 -4.37 -6.57 -2.16
N TRP A 58 -4.33 -5.64 -3.11
CA TRP A 58 -5.20 -4.47 -3.15
C TRP A 58 -6.67 -4.86 -3.40
N ASN A 59 -6.91 -5.77 -4.33
CA ASN A 59 -8.25 -6.26 -4.68
C ASN A 59 -8.94 -7.03 -3.54
N ALA A 60 -8.17 -7.62 -2.61
CA ALA A 60 -8.73 -8.22 -1.39
C ALA A 60 -9.32 -7.16 -0.45
N TYR A 61 -8.83 -5.92 -0.52
CA TYR A 61 -9.38 -4.78 0.23
C TYR A 61 -10.48 -4.05 -0.55
N LYS A 62 -10.22 -3.73 -1.83
CA LYS A 62 -11.21 -3.09 -2.73
C LYS A 62 -11.32 -3.91 -4.02
N LYS A 63 -12.38 -4.69 -4.11
CA LYS A 63 -12.61 -5.64 -5.21
C LYS A 63 -12.50 -4.96 -6.58
N GLY A 64 -11.58 -5.45 -7.40
CA GLY A 64 -11.45 -5.05 -8.80
C GLY A 64 -10.79 -3.71 -9.04
N VAL A 65 -10.20 -3.06 -8.03
CA VAL A 65 -9.55 -1.75 -8.20
C VAL A 65 -8.31 -1.81 -9.10
N ILE A 66 -7.59 -2.94 -9.14
CA ILE A 66 -6.46 -3.16 -10.05
C ILE A 66 -6.79 -4.32 -10.98
N ARG A 67 -6.73 -4.08 -12.29
CA ARG A 67 -7.12 -5.07 -13.32
C ARG A 67 -6.00 -5.27 -14.33
N PRO A 68 -5.84 -6.47 -14.90
CA PRO A 68 -5.02 -6.61 -16.10
C PRO A 68 -5.68 -5.85 -17.26
N ALA A 69 -4.89 -5.09 -18.01
CA ALA A 69 -5.36 -4.45 -19.25
C ALA A 69 -5.83 -5.50 -20.25
N SER A 70 -6.87 -5.20 -20.99
CA SER A 70 -7.46 -6.06 -22.01
C SER A 70 -7.76 -5.25 -23.27
N GLY A 71 -8.23 -5.89 -24.33
CA GLY A 71 -8.59 -5.20 -25.57
C GLY A 71 -9.61 -4.06 -25.41
N ALA A 72 -10.45 -4.11 -24.37
CA ALA A 72 -11.43 -3.08 -24.05
C ALA A 72 -10.87 -1.98 -23.12
N ASN A 73 -9.87 -2.30 -22.29
CA ASN A 73 -9.30 -1.41 -21.30
C ASN A 73 -7.85 -1.08 -21.69
N LYS A 74 -7.55 0.20 -21.89
CA LYS A 74 -6.18 0.66 -22.09
C LYS A 74 -5.39 0.50 -20.79
N SER A 75 -4.09 0.25 -20.92
CA SER A 75 -3.19 0.17 -19.78
C SER A 75 -2.91 1.56 -19.22
N ASP A 76 -3.15 1.75 -17.94
CA ASP A 76 -2.77 2.97 -17.20
C ASP A 76 -1.31 2.88 -16.76
N VAL A 77 -0.83 1.66 -16.47
CA VAL A 77 0.56 1.41 -16.11
C VAL A 77 1.19 0.30 -16.95
N TYR A 78 2.42 0.54 -17.40
CA TYR A 78 3.23 -0.44 -18.11
C TYR A 78 4.42 -0.87 -17.27
N CYS A 79 4.47 -2.16 -16.90
CA CYS A 79 5.48 -2.77 -16.05
C CYS A 79 6.63 -3.34 -16.90
N SER A 80 7.84 -2.88 -16.68
CA SER A 80 9.04 -3.31 -17.40
C SER A 80 10.23 -3.48 -16.47
N ASP A 81 11.31 -4.07 -16.99
CA ASP A 81 12.53 -4.30 -16.22
C ASP A 81 13.65 -3.38 -16.67
N ILE A 82 14.50 -2.99 -15.71
CA ILE A 82 15.78 -2.33 -15.92
C ILE A 82 16.90 -3.11 -15.23
N SER A 83 18.14 -2.74 -15.50
CA SER A 83 19.33 -3.27 -14.83
C SER A 83 20.23 -2.11 -14.45
N ALA A 84 20.04 -1.54 -13.24
CA ALA A 84 20.75 -0.37 -12.76
C ALA A 84 21.65 -0.69 -11.57
N ASN A 85 22.80 -0.01 -11.47
CA ASN A 85 23.71 -0.10 -10.34
C ASN A 85 23.34 0.94 -9.26
N ASN A 86 22.23 0.70 -8.58
CA ASN A 86 21.78 1.49 -7.44
C ASN A 86 20.98 0.61 -6.46
N ASN A 87 20.54 1.18 -5.35
CA ASN A 87 19.79 0.47 -4.31
C ASN A 87 18.26 0.52 -4.50
N ILE A 88 17.76 1.06 -5.62
CA ILE A 88 16.33 1.17 -5.90
C ILE A 88 15.84 -0.16 -6.47
N ASN A 89 14.81 -0.73 -5.85
CA ASN A 89 14.23 -2.01 -6.28
C ASN A 89 13.28 -1.86 -7.46
N ALA A 90 12.42 -0.84 -7.38
CA ALA A 90 11.49 -0.47 -8.44
C ALA A 90 11.12 1.01 -8.32
N THR A 91 10.47 1.56 -9.33
CA THR A 91 9.99 2.95 -9.34
C THR A 91 8.73 3.06 -10.16
N THR A 92 7.71 3.71 -9.60
CA THR A 92 6.50 4.12 -10.29
C THR A 92 6.60 5.59 -10.67
N TYR A 93 6.40 5.88 -11.96
CA TYR A 93 6.45 7.22 -12.52
C TYR A 93 5.03 7.74 -12.81
N SER A 94 4.83 9.03 -12.67
CA SER A 94 3.54 9.70 -12.94
C SER A 94 3.07 9.64 -14.41
N ASN A 95 3.92 9.16 -15.32
CA ASN A 95 3.58 8.93 -16.73
C ASN A 95 3.10 7.50 -17.04
N GLY A 96 2.74 6.71 -16.02
CA GLY A 96 2.24 5.36 -16.21
C GLY A 96 3.30 4.27 -16.38
N LYS A 97 4.57 4.56 -16.10
CA LYS A 97 5.64 3.57 -16.17
C LYS A 97 5.97 3.02 -14.79
N ILE A 98 6.07 1.69 -14.65
CA ILE A 98 6.66 1.03 -13.49
C ILE A 98 7.88 0.23 -13.95
N THR A 99 9.05 0.49 -13.34
CA THR A 99 10.29 -0.23 -13.67
C THR A 99 10.79 -1.03 -12.49
N PHE A 100 11.16 -2.29 -12.71
CA PHE A 100 11.75 -3.18 -11.71
C PHE A 100 13.23 -3.38 -12.00
N ASN A 101 14.10 -3.13 -11.01
CA ASN A 101 15.52 -3.31 -11.14
C ASN A 101 15.91 -4.78 -10.92
N LYS A 102 16.20 -5.51 -11.99
CA LYS A 102 16.57 -6.93 -11.93
C LYS A 102 17.72 -7.22 -10.97
N LYS A 103 18.74 -6.35 -10.91
CA LYS A 103 19.91 -6.57 -10.02
C LYS A 103 19.55 -6.65 -8.55
N ASN A 104 18.49 -5.94 -8.13
CA ASN A 104 18.01 -5.92 -6.76
C ASN A 104 16.88 -6.91 -6.54
N MET A 105 15.94 -6.97 -7.48
CA MET A 105 14.77 -7.84 -7.38
C MET A 105 15.14 -9.33 -7.36
N ASP A 106 16.13 -9.75 -8.16
CA ASP A 106 16.54 -11.16 -8.24
C ASP A 106 17.12 -11.68 -6.92
N LYS A 107 17.67 -10.80 -6.09
CA LYS A 107 18.21 -11.13 -4.76
C LYS A 107 17.14 -11.31 -3.69
N LYS A 108 15.89 -10.91 -3.96
CA LYS A 108 14.79 -11.00 -2.99
C LYS A 108 14.13 -12.38 -3.05
N ASN A 109 13.63 -12.83 -1.89
CA ASN A 109 12.69 -13.95 -1.84
C ASN A 109 11.32 -13.56 -2.43
N ASN A 110 10.43 -14.53 -2.58
CA ASN A 110 9.11 -14.31 -3.19
C ASN A 110 8.27 -13.27 -2.44
N ALA A 111 8.29 -13.28 -1.11
CA ALA A 111 7.56 -12.30 -0.30
C ALA A 111 8.10 -10.88 -0.52
N GLY A 112 9.44 -10.71 -0.59
CA GLY A 112 10.06 -9.42 -0.90
C GLY A 112 9.75 -8.92 -2.31
N LYS A 113 9.71 -9.81 -3.32
CA LYS A 113 9.29 -9.46 -4.69
C LYS A 113 7.83 -9.02 -4.73
N GLN A 114 6.94 -9.74 -4.05
CA GLN A 114 5.51 -9.37 -3.94
C GLN A 114 5.35 -8.05 -3.17
N ASN A 115 6.09 -7.85 -2.06
CA ASN A 115 6.06 -6.59 -1.32
C ASN A 115 6.36 -5.39 -2.23
N VAL A 116 7.48 -5.46 -2.99
CA VAL A 116 7.86 -4.38 -3.93
C VAL A 116 6.75 -4.16 -4.97
N ALA A 117 6.23 -5.22 -5.58
CA ALA A 117 5.19 -5.09 -6.59
C ALA A 117 3.89 -4.48 -6.03
N THR A 118 3.47 -4.90 -4.82
CA THR A 118 2.30 -4.33 -4.12
C THR A 118 2.51 -2.85 -3.81
N HIS A 119 3.71 -2.47 -3.37
CA HIS A 119 4.12 -1.10 -3.06
C HIS A 119 4.05 -0.19 -4.30
N GLU A 120 4.65 -0.62 -5.42
CA GLU A 120 4.64 0.16 -6.66
C GLU A 120 3.22 0.38 -7.21
N LEU A 121 2.37 -0.65 -7.16
CA LEU A 121 0.96 -0.50 -7.51
C LEU A 121 0.23 0.48 -6.57
N GLY A 122 0.59 0.51 -5.29
CA GLY A 122 0.07 1.49 -4.33
C GLY A 122 0.39 2.94 -4.72
N HIS A 123 1.58 3.21 -5.26
CA HIS A 123 1.90 4.54 -5.82
C HIS A 123 0.99 4.88 -7.01
N GLY A 124 0.72 3.91 -7.89
CA GLY A 124 -0.25 4.07 -8.98
C GLY A 124 -1.66 4.42 -8.47
N LEU A 125 -2.04 3.89 -7.31
CA LEU A 125 -3.28 4.23 -6.60
C LEU A 125 -3.17 5.53 -5.77
N ARG A 126 -2.22 6.43 -6.04
CA ARG A 126 -2.02 7.71 -5.35
C ARG A 126 -1.38 7.63 -3.95
N LEU A 127 -0.98 6.47 -3.43
CA LEU A 127 -0.44 6.37 -2.08
C LEU A 127 1.00 6.91 -2.00
N GLY A 128 1.30 7.63 -0.93
CA GLY A 128 2.64 8.00 -0.50
C GLY A 128 3.24 6.94 0.42
N HIS A 129 4.47 7.21 0.92
CA HIS A 129 5.13 6.30 1.86
C HIS A 129 4.52 6.39 3.26
N ASN A 130 4.33 5.24 3.90
CA ASN A 130 3.81 5.07 5.25
C ASN A 130 4.91 4.61 6.25
N ALA A 131 4.49 4.17 7.44
CA ALA A 131 5.37 3.71 8.51
C ALA A 131 6.07 2.37 8.19
N SER A 132 7.07 2.00 8.99
CA SER A 132 7.89 0.78 8.77
C SER A 132 7.10 -0.54 8.85
N SER A 133 5.92 -0.53 9.48
CA SER A 133 5.03 -1.69 9.58
C SER A 133 4.16 -1.90 8.33
N ASP A 134 4.20 -1.03 7.34
CA ASP A 134 3.26 -0.95 6.23
C ASP A 134 3.84 -1.51 4.93
N VAL A 135 2.98 -1.89 3.98
CA VAL A 135 3.39 -2.23 2.61
C VAL A 135 3.97 -1.00 1.92
N MET A 136 3.38 0.18 2.18
CA MET A 136 3.85 1.45 1.63
C MET A 136 5.06 2.04 2.38
N TYR A 137 5.80 1.25 3.17
CA TYR A 137 7.07 1.69 3.73
C TYR A 137 8.11 1.92 2.62
N GLN A 138 8.89 3.02 2.71
CA GLN A 138 9.86 3.41 1.68
C GLN A 138 10.97 2.39 1.39
N TYR A 139 11.23 1.47 2.33
CA TYR A 139 12.16 0.36 2.13
C TYR A 139 11.41 -0.95 1.97
N SER A 140 11.88 -1.81 1.05
CA SER A 140 11.23 -3.10 0.84
C SER A 140 11.39 -4.02 2.04
N THR A 141 10.31 -4.73 2.36
CA THR A 141 10.22 -5.74 3.41
C THR A 141 9.75 -7.08 2.83
N SER A 142 9.33 -8.02 3.68
CA SER A 142 8.60 -9.23 3.26
C SER A 142 7.10 -9.14 3.56
N LYS A 143 6.58 -7.95 3.85
CA LYS A 143 5.17 -7.75 4.17
C LYS A 143 4.31 -7.78 2.91
N THR A 144 3.33 -8.67 2.87
CA THR A 144 2.46 -8.88 1.70
C THR A 144 0.99 -8.60 1.98
N THR A 145 0.66 -8.15 3.20
CA THR A 145 -0.71 -7.80 3.62
C THR A 145 -0.80 -6.32 3.98
N LEU A 146 -1.87 -5.66 3.56
CA LEU A 146 -2.09 -4.24 3.84
C LEU A 146 -2.33 -4.02 5.34
N SER A 147 -1.66 -3.02 5.88
CA SER A 147 -1.88 -2.51 7.23
C SER A 147 -3.14 -1.63 7.31
N THR A 148 -3.47 -1.18 8.50
CA THR A 148 -4.52 -0.16 8.71
C THR A 148 -4.13 1.15 8.02
N ASN A 149 -2.87 1.60 8.13
CA ASN A 149 -2.38 2.83 7.50
C ASN A 149 -2.44 2.77 5.96
N ASP A 150 -2.08 1.62 5.35
CA ASP A 150 -2.19 1.41 3.91
C ASP A 150 -3.64 1.56 3.45
N LYS A 151 -4.59 0.96 4.17
CA LYS A 151 -6.03 1.02 3.89
C LYS A 151 -6.60 2.43 4.04
N GLN A 152 -6.23 3.13 5.12
CA GLN A 152 -6.64 4.52 5.36
C GLN A 152 -6.10 5.45 4.27
N SER A 153 -4.84 5.27 3.87
CA SER A 153 -4.23 6.04 2.76
C SER A 153 -4.96 5.76 1.45
N TYR A 154 -5.32 4.50 1.17
CA TYR A 154 -6.14 4.16 0.01
C TYR A 154 -7.52 4.84 0.05
N ASP A 155 -8.22 4.78 1.18
CA ASP A 155 -9.56 5.39 1.31
C ASP A 155 -9.50 6.92 1.14
N ALA A 156 -8.43 7.57 1.60
CA ALA A 156 -8.20 8.99 1.38
C ALA A 156 -7.88 9.30 -0.09
N ALA A 157 -7.09 8.46 -0.77
CA ALA A 157 -6.80 8.56 -2.19
C ALA A 157 -8.06 8.40 -3.05
N TYR A 158 -8.86 7.37 -2.77
CA TYR A 158 -10.10 7.06 -3.51
C TYR A 158 -11.11 8.20 -3.55
N LYS A 159 -11.08 9.11 -2.57
CA LYS A 159 -11.93 10.32 -2.53
C LYS A 159 -11.43 11.44 -3.45
N LYS A 160 -10.24 11.27 -4.05
CA LYS A 160 -9.59 12.31 -4.85
C LYS A 160 -9.65 12.05 -6.37
N TYR A 161 -9.91 10.80 -6.81
CA TYR A 161 -10.15 10.42 -8.20
C TYR A 161 -11.61 10.08 -8.50
#